data_164f4f82f8240e31703635a139c31df5
#
_entry.id   164f4f82f8240e31703635a139c31df5
#
_cell.length_a   1.000
_cell.length_b   1.000
_cell.length_c   1.000
_cell.angle_alpha   90.00
_cell.angle_beta   90.00
_cell.angle_gamma   90.00
#
_symmetry.space_group_name_H-M   'P 1'
#
loop_
_entity.id
_entity.type
_entity.pdbx_description
1 polymer ?
#
loop_
_entity_poly.entity_id
_entity_poly.type
_entity_poly.pdbx_seq_one_letter_code
_entity_poly.pdbx_strand_id
1 'polypeptide(L)'
;MCIRDRDQAGAEYVHIDVMDGMFVPSISFAFPIIRSIRKCTDRIFDVHLMIEEPIRYIDDFVDAGADIITVHAEACRHLDRTVEAIREKGVLAGVALNPATPLETVRYILPKVDMLLIMTVNPGFGGQKLIPYTLDKVREAKNLVKQSGCKTDIEVDGGINLENVEEAMDAGANIIVAGSAVFKGEIEKNVEAFLEKLQRQG
;
A
#
# COMPACT_ATOMS: atom_id res chain seq x y z
N MET A 1 19.25 -4.97 -7.26
CA MET A 1 18.53 -4.09 -6.34
C MET A 1 18.59 -4.71 -4.98
N CYS A 2 19.18 -4.07 -4.00
CA CYS A 2 19.37 -4.66 -2.69
C CYS A 2 18.35 -4.05 -1.70
N ILE A 3 17.52 -4.89 -1.05
CA ILE A 3 16.61 -4.47 0.01
C ILE A 3 17.40 -3.87 1.18
N ARG A 4 18.66 -4.31 1.39
CA ARG A 4 19.56 -3.75 2.39
C ARG A 4 19.84 -2.26 2.19
N ASP A 5 19.91 -1.78 0.96
CA ASP A 5 20.20 -0.36 0.69
C ASP A 5 19.03 0.52 1.17
N ARG A 6 17.77 0.05 1.06
CA ARG A 6 16.59 0.72 1.59
C ARG A 6 16.54 0.70 3.12
N ASP A 7 16.87 -0.43 3.73
CA ASP A 7 16.86 -0.61 5.18
C ASP A 7 17.88 0.32 5.84
N GLN A 8 19.07 0.45 5.25
CA GLN A 8 20.11 1.38 5.68
C GLN A 8 19.72 2.85 5.51
N ALA A 9 18.95 3.18 4.47
CA ALA A 9 18.48 4.54 4.22
C ALA A 9 17.29 4.98 5.09
N GLY A 10 16.73 4.09 5.93
CA GLY A 10 15.72 4.44 6.93
C GLY A 10 14.26 4.32 6.51
N ALA A 11 13.94 3.68 5.38
CA ALA A 11 12.55 3.38 5.03
C ALA A 11 11.92 2.47 6.09
N GLU A 12 10.70 2.78 6.54
CA GLU A 12 10.01 2.04 7.60
C GLU A 12 9.35 0.76 7.11
N TYR A 13 8.84 0.79 5.86
CA TYR A 13 8.09 -0.30 5.24
C TYR A 13 8.80 -0.86 4.02
N VAL A 14 8.58 -2.13 3.76
CA VAL A 14 8.88 -2.78 2.48
C VAL A 14 7.55 -3.10 1.81
N HIS A 15 7.10 -2.23 0.90
CA HIS A 15 5.91 -2.46 0.11
C HIS A 15 6.17 -3.52 -0.97
N ILE A 16 5.28 -4.51 -1.07
CA ILE A 16 5.44 -5.70 -1.91
C ILE A 16 4.20 -5.88 -2.78
N ASP A 17 4.33 -5.55 -4.06
CA ASP A 17 3.27 -5.71 -5.06
C ASP A 17 3.19 -7.15 -5.57
N VAL A 18 2.09 -7.84 -5.26
CA VAL A 18 1.79 -9.18 -5.74
C VAL A 18 0.71 -9.12 -6.81
N MET A 19 1.03 -9.64 -8.01
CA MET A 19 0.19 -9.60 -9.20
C MET A 19 0.04 -10.98 -9.81
N ASP A 20 -1.18 -11.37 -10.21
CA ASP A 20 -1.53 -12.71 -10.69
C ASP A 20 -1.80 -12.80 -12.20
N GLY A 21 -1.82 -11.67 -12.91
CA GLY A 21 -2.19 -11.63 -14.32
C GLY A 21 -3.68 -11.78 -14.61
N MET A 22 -4.51 -11.83 -13.55
CA MET A 22 -5.98 -11.92 -13.65
C MET A 22 -6.65 -10.62 -13.24
N PHE A 23 -6.41 -10.17 -12.00
CA PHE A 23 -6.91 -8.88 -11.52
C PHE A 23 -6.22 -7.71 -12.23
N VAL A 24 -4.91 -7.84 -12.49
CA VAL A 24 -4.11 -6.89 -13.26
C VAL A 24 -3.34 -7.60 -14.38
N PRO A 25 -3.02 -6.91 -15.51
CA PRO A 25 -2.41 -7.56 -16.69
C PRO A 25 -0.90 -7.85 -16.54
N SER A 26 -0.39 -7.95 -15.34
CA SER A 26 1.00 -8.28 -15.02
C SER A 26 1.08 -9.44 -14.04
N ILE A 27 2.18 -10.18 -14.10
CA ILE A 27 2.51 -11.23 -13.13
C ILE A 27 3.79 -10.81 -12.41
N SER A 28 3.77 -10.81 -11.07
CA SER A 28 4.96 -10.54 -10.28
C SER A 28 5.45 -11.83 -9.59
N PHE A 29 5.91 -11.73 -8.38
CA PHE A 29 6.44 -12.86 -7.60
C PHE A 29 5.49 -13.21 -6.44
N ALA A 30 5.70 -14.38 -5.84
CA ALA A 30 4.87 -14.89 -4.76
C ALA A 30 5.73 -15.38 -3.57
N PHE A 31 5.16 -16.21 -2.72
CA PHE A 31 5.63 -16.63 -1.39
C PHE A 31 7.13 -16.97 -1.27
N PRO A 32 7.77 -17.73 -2.19
CA PRO A 32 9.19 -18.11 -2.02
C PRO A 32 10.12 -16.91 -2.00
N ILE A 33 9.80 -15.88 -2.81
CA ILE A 33 10.60 -14.65 -2.88
C ILE A 33 10.37 -13.82 -1.62
N ILE A 34 9.12 -13.67 -1.16
CA ILE A 34 8.78 -12.93 0.06
C ILE A 34 9.49 -13.55 1.27
N ARG A 35 9.44 -14.89 1.44
CA ARG A 35 10.17 -15.60 2.49
C ARG A 35 11.68 -15.40 2.41
N SER A 36 12.23 -15.30 1.21
CA SER A 36 13.66 -15.03 1.02
C SER A 36 14.04 -13.61 1.43
N ILE A 37 13.21 -12.63 1.08
CA ILE A 37 13.40 -11.22 1.42
C ILE A 37 13.24 -11.01 2.93
N ARG A 38 12.28 -11.68 3.57
CA ARG A 38 12.03 -11.58 5.03
C ARG A 38 13.28 -11.82 5.87
N LYS A 39 14.15 -12.73 5.43
CA LYS A 39 15.42 -13.04 6.10
C LYS A 39 16.46 -11.92 6.02
N CYS A 40 16.23 -10.89 5.21
CA CYS A 40 17.19 -9.83 4.95
C CYS A 40 16.93 -8.56 5.76
N THR A 41 15.76 -8.41 6.37
CA THR A 41 15.34 -7.19 7.09
C THR A 41 14.23 -7.48 8.09
N ASP A 42 14.19 -6.71 9.19
CA ASP A 42 13.12 -6.73 10.19
C ASP A 42 12.06 -5.64 9.95
N ARG A 43 12.12 -4.92 8.83
CA ARG A 43 11.14 -3.89 8.47
C ARG A 43 9.76 -4.48 8.26
N ILE A 44 8.74 -3.66 8.44
CA ILE A 44 7.34 -4.05 8.22
C ILE A 44 7.14 -4.42 6.75
N PHE A 45 6.62 -5.63 6.50
CA PHE A 45 6.21 -6.06 5.16
C PHE A 45 4.74 -5.71 4.94
N ASP A 46 4.53 -4.70 4.12
CA ASP A 46 3.23 -4.32 3.60
C ASP A 46 3.01 -5.02 2.25
N VAL A 47 2.17 -6.05 2.27
CA VAL A 47 1.93 -6.93 1.12
C VAL A 47 0.64 -6.53 0.42
N HIS A 48 0.78 -5.86 -0.72
CA HIS A 48 -0.33 -5.38 -1.54
C HIS A 48 -0.72 -6.44 -2.58
N LEU A 49 -1.93 -6.99 -2.44
CA LEU A 49 -2.45 -8.09 -3.24
C LEU A 49 -3.32 -7.59 -4.40
N MET A 50 -2.72 -7.43 -5.56
CA MET A 50 -3.41 -7.21 -6.84
C MET A 50 -3.74 -8.55 -7.50
N ILE A 51 -4.53 -9.39 -6.82
CA ILE A 51 -4.88 -10.74 -7.24
C ILE A 51 -6.37 -11.01 -7.07
N GLU A 52 -6.94 -11.89 -7.88
CA GLU A 52 -8.32 -12.36 -7.77
C GLU A 52 -8.54 -13.20 -6.51
N GLU A 53 -9.64 -12.96 -5.80
CA GLU A 53 -10.06 -13.73 -4.61
C GLU A 53 -8.91 -13.92 -3.58
N PRO A 54 -8.31 -12.84 -3.05
CA PRO A 54 -7.12 -12.90 -2.19
C PRO A 54 -7.33 -13.71 -0.90
N ILE A 55 -8.58 -13.89 -0.46
CA ILE A 55 -8.92 -14.69 0.72
C ILE A 55 -8.36 -16.12 0.66
N ARG A 56 -8.10 -16.65 -0.54
CA ARG A 56 -7.55 -18.00 -0.73
C ARG A 56 -6.10 -18.15 -0.27
N TYR A 57 -5.37 -17.02 -0.16
CA TYR A 57 -3.92 -17.00 0.00
C TYR A 57 -3.45 -16.26 1.26
N ILE A 58 -4.38 -15.82 2.12
CA ILE A 58 -4.05 -15.05 3.33
C ILE A 58 -3.05 -15.83 4.21
N ASP A 59 -3.32 -17.13 4.46
CA ASP A 59 -2.44 -17.97 5.28
C ASP A 59 -1.03 -18.04 4.71
N ASP A 60 -0.91 -18.21 3.39
CA ASP A 60 0.38 -18.34 2.72
C ASP A 60 1.20 -17.03 2.80
N PHE A 61 0.55 -15.86 2.73
CA PHE A 61 1.22 -14.55 2.87
C PHE A 61 1.64 -14.28 4.31
N VAL A 62 0.82 -14.64 5.28
CA VAL A 62 1.18 -14.58 6.71
C VAL A 62 2.39 -15.47 6.98
N ASP A 63 2.37 -16.72 6.50
CA ASP A 63 3.49 -17.67 6.63
C ASP A 63 4.74 -17.20 5.87
N ALA A 64 4.58 -16.38 4.84
CA ALA A 64 5.69 -15.77 4.12
C ALA A 64 6.32 -14.59 4.86
N GLY A 65 5.64 -14.06 5.91
CA GLY A 65 6.14 -13.02 6.79
C GLY A 65 5.53 -11.63 6.52
N ALA A 66 4.30 -11.58 5.99
CA ALA A 66 3.55 -10.33 5.88
C ALA A 66 3.18 -9.80 7.27
N ASP A 67 3.38 -8.51 7.52
CA ASP A 67 2.94 -7.79 8.72
C ASP A 67 1.62 -7.07 8.45
N ILE A 68 1.43 -6.60 7.22
CA ILE A 68 0.22 -5.98 6.69
C ILE A 68 -0.17 -6.72 5.41
N ILE A 69 -1.45 -7.02 5.25
CA ILE A 69 -2.00 -7.55 3.99
C ILE A 69 -3.07 -6.60 3.49
N THR A 70 -2.81 -5.99 2.33
CA THR A 70 -3.70 -5.04 1.68
C THR A 70 -4.36 -5.68 0.47
N VAL A 71 -5.69 -5.76 0.48
CA VAL A 71 -6.51 -6.40 -0.58
C VAL A 71 -7.35 -5.38 -1.32
N HIS A 72 -7.51 -5.52 -2.62
CA HIS A 72 -8.43 -4.69 -3.39
C HIS A 72 -9.89 -5.01 -3.07
N ALA A 73 -10.69 -3.98 -2.78
CA ALA A 73 -12.12 -4.15 -2.59
C ALA A 73 -12.78 -4.78 -3.82
N GLU A 74 -12.30 -4.44 -5.01
CA GLU A 74 -12.78 -4.92 -6.31
C GLU A 74 -12.45 -6.39 -6.58
N ALA A 75 -11.41 -6.94 -5.93
CA ALA A 75 -10.98 -8.33 -6.07
C ALA A 75 -11.64 -9.27 -5.06
N CYS A 76 -12.39 -8.74 -4.09
CA CYS A 76 -13.01 -9.51 -3.01
C CYS A 76 -14.51 -9.68 -3.23
N ARG A 77 -15.00 -10.91 -3.43
CA ARG A 77 -16.46 -11.17 -3.46
C ARG A 77 -17.14 -10.82 -2.14
N HIS A 78 -16.45 -11.05 -1.02
CA HIS A 78 -16.92 -10.80 0.33
C HIS A 78 -15.85 -10.05 1.11
N LEU A 79 -15.74 -8.74 0.88
CA LEU A 79 -14.69 -7.89 1.44
C LEU A 79 -14.62 -7.96 2.98
N ASP A 80 -15.76 -7.87 3.67
CA ASP A 80 -15.82 -7.96 5.14
C ASP A 80 -15.22 -9.29 5.66
N ARG A 81 -15.56 -10.42 5.02
CA ARG A 81 -15.01 -11.73 5.36
C ARG A 81 -13.51 -11.80 5.12
N THR A 82 -13.02 -11.18 4.04
CA THR A 82 -11.58 -11.17 3.72
C THR A 82 -10.80 -10.35 4.74
N VAL A 83 -11.30 -9.17 5.10
CA VAL A 83 -10.70 -8.33 6.15
C VAL A 83 -10.67 -9.07 7.51
N GLU A 84 -11.76 -9.74 7.88
CA GLU A 84 -11.81 -10.53 9.12
C GLU A 84 -10.81 -11.68 9.10
N ALA A 85 -10.68 -12.41 7.98
CA ALA A 85 -9.72 -13.49 7.84
C ALA A 85 -8.26 -13.02 8.01
N ILE A 86 -7.93 -11.81 7.53
CA ILE A 86 -6.60 -11.20 7.74
C ILE A 86 -6.40 -10.92 9.23
N ARG A 87 -7.37 -10.27 9.88
CA ARG A 87 -7.30 -9.88 11.29
C ARG A 87 -7.20 -11.08 12.24
N GLU A 88 -7.92 -12.17 11.94
CA GLU A 88 -7.85 -13.43 12.69
C GLU A 88 -6.44 -14.04 12.70
N LYS A 89 -5.59 -13.71 11.73
CA LYS A 89 -4.18 -14.13 11.70
C LYS A 89 -3.24 -13.26 12.55
N GLY A 90 -3.75 -12.16 13.12
CA GLY A 90 -2.97 -11.25 13.95
C GLY A 90 -2.09 -10.27 13.19
N VAL A 91 -2.30 -10.12 11.86
CA VAL A 91 -1.65 -9.13 11.01
C VAL A 91 -2.59 -7.96 10.72
N LEU A 92 -2.06 -6.81 10.33
CA LEU A 92 -2.86 -5.63 10.00
C LEU A 92 -3.59 -5.82 8.68
N ALA A 93 -4.84 -5.36 8.62
CA ALA A 93 -5.69 -5.46 7.45
C ALA A 93 -5.76 -4.14 6.70
N GLY A 94 -5.25 -4.13 5.46
CA GLY A 94 -5.38 -3.03 4.52
C GLY A 94 -6.46 -3.30 3.47
N VAL A 95 -7.10 -2.23 2.99
CA VAL A 95 -8.02 -2.27 1.84
C VAL A 95 -7.59 -1.25 0.82
N ALA A 96 -7.39 -1.68 -0.41
CA ALA A 96 -7.07 -0.84 -1.56
C ALA A 96 -8.31 -0.51 -2.39
N LEU A 97 -8.35 0.70 -2.93
CA LEU A 97 -9.37 1.17 -3.87
C LEU A 97 -8.71 1.70 -5.15
N ASN A 98 -9.14 1.18 -6.29
CA ASN A 98 -8.76 1.71 -7.60
C ASN A 98 -9.16 3.18 -7.76
N PRO A 99 -8.54 3.96 -8.67
CA PRO A 99 -8.82 5.39 -8.82
C PRO A 99 -10.31 5.73 -8.90
N ALA A 100 -11.08 4.98 -9.68
CA ALA A 100 -12.51 5.26 -9.91
C ALA A 100 -13.46 4.63 -8.89
N THR A 101 -12.99 3.77 -7.97
CA THR A 101 -13.84 3.10 -6.98
C THR A 101 -14.24 4.07 -5.86
N PRO A 102 -15.54 4.24 -5.55
CA PRO A 102 -15.98 5.21 -4.55
C PRO A 102 -15.63 4.75 -3.13
N LEU A 103 -15.39 5.72 -2.23
CA LEU A 103 -15.10 5.47 -0.81
C LEU A 103 -16.26 4.81 -0.05
N GLU A 104 -17.49 4.96 -0.56
CA GLU A 104 -18.66 4.29 0.02
C GLU A 104 -18.50 2.76 0.09
N THR A 105 -17.70 2.19 -0.79
CA THR A 105 -17.37 0.75 -0.82
C THR A 105 -16.81 0.25 0.51
N VAL A 106 -16.06 1.09 1.24
CA VAL A 106 -15.40 0.72 2.50
C VAL A 106 -16.04 1.31 3.74
N ARG A 107 -17.07 2.17 3.60
CA ARG A 107 -17.67 2.90 4.71
C ARG A 107 -18.02 2.01 5.91
N TYR A 108 -18.65 0.88 5.68
CA TYR A 108 -19.14 0.00 6.76
C TYR A 108 -18.05 -0.87 7.36
N ILE A 109 -16.99 -1.15 6.64
CA ILE A 109 -15.87 -1.98 7.13
C ILE A 109 -14.72 -1.16 7.70
N LEU A 110 -14.72 0.16 7.50
CA LEU A 110 -13.64 1.06 7.92
C LEU A 110 -13.21 0.86 9.39
N PRO A 111 -14.10 0.60 10.36
CA PRO A 111 -13.71 0.31 11.74
C PRO A 111 -12.86 -0.96 11.93
N LYS A 112 -12.79 -1.83 10.93
CA LYS A 112 -11.98 -3.05 10.92
C LYS A 112 -10.71 -2.92 10.08
N VAL A 113 -10.53 -1.78 9.40
CA VAL A 113 -9.44 -1.54 8.45
C VAL A 113 -8.35 -0.73 9.13
N ASP A 114 -7.14 -1.27 9.18
CA ASP A 114 -5.99 -0.60 9.78
C ASP A 114 -5.35 0.37 8.77
N MET A 115 -5.41 0.07 7.46
CA MET A 115 -4.85 0.89 6.38
C MET A 115 -5.78 0.96 5.18
N LEU A 116 -6.06 2.16 4.70
CA LEU A 116 -6.81 2.43 3.47
C LEU A 116 -5.86 2.91 2.38
N LEU A 117 -5.58 2.05 1.40
CA LEU A 117 -4.74 2.37 0.27
C LEU A 117 -5.57 2.99 -0.87
N ILE A 118 -5.24 4.22 -1.24
CA ILE A 118 -5.79 4.87 -2.42
C ILE A 118 -4.81 4.73 -3.57
N MET A 119 -5.19 3.95 -4.58
CA MET A 119 -4.41 3.88 -5.81
C MET A 119 -4.45 5.21 -6.53
N THR A 120 -3.27 5.79 -6.75
CA THR A 120 -3.12 7.07 -7.47
C THR A 120 -2.75 6.86 -8.95
N VAL A 121 -2.68 5.61 -9.38
CA VAL A 121 -2.60 5.14 -10.77
C VAL A 121 -3.51 3.93 -10.96
N ASN A 122 -3.76 3.50 -12.19
CA ASN A 122 -4.38 2.19 -12.41
C ASN A 122 -3.35 1.10 -12.07
N PRO A 123 -3.70 0.10 -11.22
CA PRO A 123 -2.75 -0.92 -10.79
C PRO A 123 -2.29 -1.82 -11.94
N GLY A 124 -1.10 -2.45 -11.77
CA GLY A 124 -0.57 -3.46 -12.70
C GLY A 124 0.73 -3.06 -13.41
N PHE A 125 1.10 -1.78 -13.43
CA PHE A 125 2.36 -1.32 -14.04
C PHE A 125 3.02 -0.22 -13.22
N GLY A 126 4.34 -0.32 -13.05
CA GLY A 126 5.14 0.73 -12.43
C GLY A 126 5.42 1.93 -13.37
N GLY A 127 5.88 3.03 -12.80
CA GLY A 127 6.37 4.21 -13.55
C GLY A 127 5.28 5.07 -14.20
N GLN A 128 4.02 4.91 -13.84
CA GLN A 128 2.90 5.73 -14.29
C GLN A 128 2.93 7.12 -13.64
N LYS A 129 2.24 8.09 -14.25
CA LYS A 129 2.02 9.41 -13.65
C LYS A 129 0.80 9.37 -12.74
N LEU A 130 0.89 10.07 -11.61
CA LEU A 130 -0.22 10.28 -10.69
C LEU A 130 -1.45 10.85 -11.42
N ILE A 131 -2.62 10.29 -11.14
CA ILE A 131 -3.91 10.73 -11.66
C ILE A 131 -4.43 11.84 -10.73
N PRO A 132 -4.53 13.11 -11.17
CA PRO A 132 -4.75 14.25 -10.26
C PRO A 132 -6.01 14.16 -9.39
N TYR A 133 -7.14 13.67 -9.90
CA TYR A 133 -8.38 13.59 -9.13
C TYR A 133 -8.31 12.62 -7.95
N THR A 134 -7.32 11.71 -7.91
CA THR A 134 -7.16 10.80 -6.79
C THR A 134 -6.74 11.50 -5.51
N LEU A 135 -6.10 12.68 -5.60
CA LEU A 135 -5.79 13.50 -4.43
C LEU A 135 -7.06 14.07 -3.77
N ASP A 136 -8.10 14.37 -4.55
CA ASP A 136 -9.39 14.75 -3.98
C ASP A 136 -10.01 13.57 -3.23
N LYS A 137 -9.89 12.36 -3.77
CA LYS A 137 -10.30 11.12 -3.10
C LYS A 137 -9.52 10.88 -1.80
N VAL A 138 -8.23 11.20 -1.75
CA VAL A 138 -7.43 11.15 -0.51
C VAL A 138 -7.98 12.13 0.53
N ARG A 139 -8.33 13.38 0.14
CA ARG A 139 -8.96 14.37 1.03
C ARG A 139 -10.30 13.87 1.59
N GLU A 140 -11.11 13.26 0.73
CA GLU A 140 -12.40 12.66 1.13
C GLU A 140 -12.18 11.47 2.08
N ALA A 141 -11.18 10.61 1.82
CA ALA A 141 -10.81 9.48 2.69
C ALA A 141 -10.37 9.98 4.08
N LYS A 142 -9.56 11.04 4.16
CA LYS A 142 -9.17 11.68 5.42
C LYS A 142 -10.37 12.16 6.21
N ASN A 143 -11.32 12.80 5.54
CA ASN A 143 -12.56 13.26 6.16
C ASN A 143 -13.42 12.08 6.64
N LEU A 144 -13.54 11.00 5.87
CA LEU A 144 -14.27 9.81 6.21
C LEU A 144 -13.70 9.13 7.47
N VAL A 145 -12.36 8.94 7.52
CA VAL A 145 -11.67 8.39 8.69
C VAL A 145 -11.90 9.25 9.92
N LYS A 146 -11.75 10.57 9.79
CA LYS A 146 -11.99 11.51 10.90
C LYS A 146 -13.43 11.46 11.40
N GLN A 147 -14.42 11.42 10.52
CA GLN A 147 -15.85 11.37 10.88
C GLN A 147 -16.24 10.05 11.53
N SER A 148 -15.62 8.94 11.13
CA SER A 148 -15.87 7.62 11.70
C SER A 148 -15.24 7.41 13.09
N GLY A 149 -14.30 8.27 13.48
CA GLY A 149 -13.51 8.11 14.71
C GLY A 149 -12.51 6.96 14.66
N CYS A 150 -12.25 6.39 13.48
CA CYS A 150 -11.29 5.31 13.27
C CYS A 150 -9.84 5.83 13.30
N LYS A 151 -8.91 4.92 13.53
CA LYS A 151 -7.45 5.19 13.47
C LYS A 151 -6.82 4.56 12.21
N THR A 152 -7.57 4.54 11.12
CA THR A 152 -7.13 3.98 9.85
C THR A 152 -6.08 4.88 9.22
N ASP A 153 -4.92 4.34 8.89
CA ASP A 153 -3.90 5.02 8.11
C ASP A 153 -4.34 5.16 6.65
N ILE A 154 -3.86 6.23 5.99
CA ILE A 154 -4.16 6.48 4.58
C ILE A 154 -2.87 6.39 3.79
N GLU A 155 -2.80 5.35 2.98
CA GLU A 155 -1.69 5.10 2.09
C GLU A 155 -2.01 5.55 0.67
N VAL A 156 -1.00 5.99 -0.06
CA VAL A 156 -1.08 6.27 -1.49
C VAL A 156 0.00 5.51 -2.25
N ASP A 157 -0.39 4.88 -3.35
CA ASP A 157 0.51 4.18 -4.24
C ASP A 157 0.26 4.54 -5.71
N GLY A 158 1.35 4.92 -6.37
CA GLY A 158 1.40 5.16 -7.81
C GLY A 158 1.77 6.59 -8.22
N GLY A 159 2.87 6.72 -8.95
CA GLY A 159 3.30 7.98 -9.54
C GLY A 159 3.79 9.04 -8.56
N ILE A 160 4.03 8.68 -7.30
CA ILE A 160 4.57 9.58 -6.28
C ILE A 160 6.07 9.81 -6.52
N ASN A 161 6.46 11.08 -6.43
CA ASN A 161 7.84 11.54 -6.58
C ASN A 161 8.09 12.79 -5.71
N LEU A 162 9.32 13.32 -5.72
CA LEU A 162 9.68 14.48 -4.90
C LEU A 162 8.93 15.78 -5.26
N GLU A 163 8.32 15.87 -6.44
CA GLU A 163 7.58 17.06 -6.86
C GLU A 163 6.14 17.08 -6.32
N ASN A 164 5.54 15.88 -6.10
CA ASN A 164 4.14 15.76 -5.74
C ASN A 164 3.88 15.10 -4.37
N VAL A 165 4.90 14.60 -3.67
CA VAL A 165 4.74 13.95 -2.36
C VAL A 165 4.12 14.88 -1.31
N GLU A 166 4.51 16.17 -1.28
CA GLU A 166 3.96 17.14 -0.34
C GLU A 166 2.45 17.36 -0.59
N GLU A 167 2.03 17.40 -1.87
CA GLU A 167 0.62 17.53 -2.22
C GLU A 167 -0.21 16.31 -1.78
N ALA A 168 0.36 15.10 -1.86
CA ALA A 168 -0.28 13.88 -1.36
C ALA A 168 -0.44 13.89 0.17
N MET A 169 0.57 14.37 0.90
CA MET A 169 0.53 14.53 2.36
C MET A 169 -0.49 15.60 2.77
N ASP A 170 -0.50 16.74 2.11
CA ASP A 170 -1.48 17.81 2.33
C ASP A 170 -2.92 17.34 2.07
N ALA A 171 -3.10 16.44 1.11
CA ALA A 171 -4.37 15.79 0.87
C ALA A 171 -4.78 14.86 2.03
N GLY A 172 -3.83 14.38 2.84
CA GLY A 172 -4.10 13.59 4.04
C GLY A 172 -3.51 12.19 4.06
N ALA A 173 -2.66 11.85 3.09
CA ALA A 173 -1.90 10.61 3.15
C ALA A 173 -0.83 10.68 4.25
N ASN A 174 -0.68 9.61 5.02
CA ASN A 174 0.35 9.48 6.05
C ASN A 174 1.31 8.30 5.80
N ILE A 175 1.00 7.46 4.80
CA ILE A 175 1.91 6.43 4.28
C ILE A 175 2.10 6.64 2.77
N ILE A 176 3.35 6.68 2.34
CA ILE A 176 3.73 7.01 0.96
C ILE A 176 4.49 5.85 0.32
N VAL A 177 3.93 5.29 -0.74
CA VAL A 177 4.64 4.31 -1.57
C VAL A 177 5.29 5.02 -2.75
N ALA A 178 6.61 4.93 -2.84
CA ALA A 178 7.40 5.49 -3.92
C ALA A 178 8.32 4.42 -4.52
N GLY A 179 7.92 3.86 -5.65
CA GLY A 179 8.69 2.84 -6.37
C GLY A 179 9.75 3.46 -7.28
N SER A 180 9.36 3.81 -8.51
CA SER A 180 10.28 4.28 -9.56
C SER A 180 11.11 5.51 -9.16
N ALA A 181 10.56 6.40 -8.34
CA ALA A 181 11.24 7.60 -7.87
C ALA A 181 12.38 7.28 -6.89
N VAL A 182 12.26 6.22 -6.11
CA VAL A 182 13.30 5.76 -5.18
C VAL A 182 14.37 4.96 -5.92
N PHE A 183 13.96 4.05 -6.82
CA PHE A 183 14.90 3.10 -7.45
C PHE A 183 15.64 3.63 -8.68
N LYS A 184 15.33 4.83 -9.16
CA LYS A 184 16.01 5.44 -10.29
C LYS A 184 17.23 6.24 -9.82
N GLY A 185 18.43 5.73 -10.08
CA GLY A 185 19.68 6.39 -9.70
C GLY A 185 20.22 5.95 -8.33
N GLU A 186 20.55 6.90 -7.45
CA GLU A 186 21.14 6.65 -6.13
C GLU A 186 20.05 6.47 -5.06
N ILE A 187 19.78 5.23 -4.71
CA ILE A 187 18.67 4.84 -3.83
C ILE A 187 18.74 5.56 -2.47
N GLU A 188 19.89 5.55 -1.82
CA GLU A 188 20.08 6.16 -0.49
C GLU A 188 19.72 7.65 -0.51
N LYS A 189 20.25 8.40 -1.47
CA LYS A 189 19.94 9.84 -1.61
C LYS A 189 18.48 10.10 -1.92
N ASN A 190 17.87 9.24 -2.74
CA ASN A 190 16.44 9.38 -3.04
C ASN A 190 15.58 9.15 -1.79
N VAL A 191 15.88 8.12 -0.99
CA VAL A 191 15.18 7.86 0.29
C VAL A 191 15.38 9.03 1.26
N GLU A 192 16.63 9.52 1.45
CA GLU A 192 16.92 10.66 2.30
C GLU A 192 16.10 11.90 1.89
N ALA A 193 16.04 12.20 0.58
CA ALA A 193 15.27 13.33 0.07
C ALA A 193 13.76 13.19 0.32
N PHE A 194 13.20 11.97 0.24
CA PHE A 194 11.82 11.71 0.64
C PHE A 194 11.62 11.90 2.14
N LEU A 195 12.51 11.34 2.98
CA LEU A 195 12.41 11.47 4.45
C LEU A 195 12.50 12.92 4.91
N GLU A 196 13.36 13.74 4.30
CA GLU A 196 13.43 15.20 4.59
C GLU A 196 12.09 15.91 4.33
N LYS A 197 11.39 15.53 3.25
CA LYS A 197 10.07 16.11 2.94
C LYS A 197 8.99 15.63 3.90
N LEU A 198 9.00 14.32 4.24
CA LEU A 198 8.05 13.72 5.18
C LEU A 198 8.16 14.31 6.59
N GLN A 199 9.38 14.61 7.06
CA GLN A 199 9.62 15.17 8.40
C GLN A 199 9.21 16.65 8.55
N ARG A 200 9.12 17.43 7.47
CA ARG A 200 8.78 18.86 7.53
C ARG A 200 7.32 19.14 7.86
N GLN A 201 6.46 18.14 7.83
CA GLN A 201 5.01 18.29 8.04
C GLN A 201 4.51 17.55 9.32
N GLY A 202 5.40 16.96 10.11
CA GLY A 202 5.08 16.26 11.36
C GLY A 202 5.08 17.13 12.61
#